data_c2fc70ad9b761788c43a07dc1add58b0
#
_entry.id   c2fc70ad9b761788c43a07dc1add58b0
#
_cell.length_a   1.000
_cell.length_b   1.000
_cell.length_c   1.000
_cell.angle_alpha   90.00
_cell.angle_beta   90.00
_cell.angle_gamma   90.00
#
_symmetry.space_group_name_H-M   'P 1'
#
loop_
_entity.id
_entity.type
_entity.pdbx_description
1 polymer ?
#
loop_
_entity_poly.entity_id
_entity_poly.type
_entity_poly.pdbx_seq_one_letter_code
_entity_poly.pdbx_strand_id
1 'polypeptide(L)'
;MQTRYFHGDKKHSPYFEGWYLKHQIEEKTIAFIPAVHADKNGKWSASLQVLLSDGKNDGAWYLPWPTKECKVERNKFRVQLGENIFSEKGISIDIENEKLSVHGKVAYSGFQKIRGDIMGFFRFLPLMQCSHGVISMCHSLKGNLKINGEIIKFTGGKGYIETDWGRSFPRDYLWTQCWFGDKNSIMVSAADVPIMRKSFRGCICAIHYNRKEYRLGTYYGARIPVYGDGRIALKEGRKLLKVTRLDEHPFKLRAPALGSMERMIKESPICRVRYEFWVGKKKLIDIISGQASYEQVL
;
A
#
# COMPACT_ATOMS: atom_id res chain seq x y z
N MET A 1 -14.34 4.92 -18.60
CA MET A 1 -13.56 6.02 -17.96
C MET A 1 -12.10 5.59 -17.97
N GLN A 2 -11.19 6.37 -18.53
CA GLN A 2 -9.77 6.01 -18.59
C GLN A 2 -9.18 6.03 -17.18
N THR A 3 -8.50 4.97 -16.78
CA THR A 3 -7.84 4.89 -15.47
C THR A 3 -6.75 5.95 -15.40
N ARG A 4 -6.82 6.82 -14.42
CA ARG A 4 -5.81 7.85 -14.18
C ARG A 4 -4.83 7.31 -13.14
N TYR A 5 -3.55 7.40 -13.43
CA TYR A 5 -2.48 6.91 -12.55
C TYR A 5 -1.71 8.03 -11.84
N PHE A 6 -1.93 9.28 -12.23
CA PHE A 6 -1.44 10.45 -11.53
C PHE A 6 -2.58 11.46 -11.37
N HIS A 7 -2.82 11.92 -10.15
CA HIS A 7 -3.95 12.77 -9.76
C HIS A 7 -3.52 14.21 -9.45
N GLY A 8 -2.20 14.47 -9.33
CA GLY A 8 -1.63 15.73 -8.86
C GLY A 8 -1.53 16.85 -9.89
N ASP A 9 -1.76 16.57 -11.17
CA ASP A 9 -1.54 17.52 -12.27
C ASP A 9 -2.41 18.79 -12.24
N LYS A 10 -3.56 18.75 -11.54
CA LYS A 10 -4.50 19.87 -11.37
C LYS A 10 -4.81 20.16 -9.90
N LYS A 11 -4.00 19.61 -8.98
CA LYS A 11 -4.22 19.78 -7.55
C LYS A 11 -3.46 20.99 -7.02
N HIS A 12 -4.13 21.70 -6.14
CA HIS A 12 -3.51 22.76 -5.37
C HIS A 12 -2.85 22.18 -4.12
N SER A 13 -1.79 22.83 -3.67
CA SER A 13 -1.14 22.52 -2.40
C SER A 13 -2.08 22.77 -1.20
N PRO A 14 -1.94 22.04 -0.10
CA PRO A 14 -1.01 20.92 0.08
C PRO A 14 -1.47 19.66 -0.66
N TYR A 15 -0.52 18.88 -1.18
CA TYR A 15 -0.78 17.66 -1.93
C TYR A 15 0.31 16.61 -1.71
N PHE A 16 -0.06 15.34 -1.77
CA PHE A 16 0.86 14.22 -1.93
C PHE A 16 0.26 13.16 -2.84
N GLU A 17 1.12 12.39 -3.50
CA GLU A 17 0.79 11.13 -4.15
C GLU A 17 1.99 10.20 -4.04
N GLY A 18 1.75 9.00 -3.53
CA GLY A 18 2.75 7.95 -3.36
C GLY A 18 2.27 6.62 -3.89
N TRP A 19 3.20 5.77 -4.28
CA TRP A 19 2.93 4.42 -4.76
C TRP A 19 3.70 3.43 -3.90
N TYR A 20 2.99 2.48 -3.30
CA TYR A 20 3.57 1.41 -2.50
C TYR A 20 3.74 0.17 -3.37
N LEU A 21 4.99 -0.25 -3.60
CA LEU A 21 5.33 -1.43 -4.40
C LEU A 21 6.02 -2.46 -3.52
N LYS A 22 5.29 -3.49 -3.10
CA LYS A 22 5.81 -4.59 -2.30
C LYS A 22 6.29 -5.74 -3.19
N HIS A 23 7.47 -6.26 -2.88
CA HIS A 23 8.07 -7.44 -3.51
C HIS A 23 8.42 -8.43 -2.41
N GLN A 24 7.99 -9.66 -2.57
CA GLN A 24 8.21 -10.68 -1.56
C GLN A 24 8.56 -12.02 -2.19
N ILE A 25 9.52 -12.68 -1.60
CA ILE A 25 9.91 -14.05 -1.89
C ILE A 25 10.23 -14.74 -0.56
N GLU A 26 9.58 -15.88 -0.25
CA GLU A 26 9.72 -16.55 1.03
C GLU A 26 9.51 -15.57 2.20
N GLU A 27 10.46 -15.46 3.12
CA GLU A 27 10.41 -14.57 4.27
C GLU A 27 11.05 -13.19 4.01
N LYS A 28 11.49 -12.92 2.76
CA LYS A 28 12.14 -11.66 2.39
C LYS A 28 11.15 -10.72 1.72
N THR A 29 11.10 -9.51 2.20
CA THR A 29 10.24 -8.46 1.66
C THR A 29 11.07 -7.19 1.41
N ILE A 30 10.90 -6.59 0.23
CA ILE A 30 11.32 -5.21 -0.02
C ILE A 30 10.13 -4.41 -0.57
N ALA A 31 9.89 -3.24 -0.01
CA ALA A 31 8.93 -2.29 -0.52
C ALA A 31 9.61 -1.00 -0.94
N PHE A 32 9.20 -0.46 -2.09
CA PHE A 32 9.60 0.84 -2.60
C PHE A 32 8.40 1.76 -2.60
N ILE A 33 8.59 2.98 -2.11
CA ILE A 33 7.52 3.99 -2.02
C ILE A 33 8.01 5.28 -2.68
N PRO A 34 8.05 5.37 -4.03
CA PRO A 34 8.25 6.64 -4.71
C PRO A 34 7.05 7.55 -4.45
N ALA A 35 7.31 8.84 -4.20
CA ALA A 35 6.28 9.81 -3.91
C ALA A 35 6.63 11.22 -4.41
N VAL A 36 5.59 11.98 -4.71
CA VAL A 36 5.65 13.43 -4.98
C VAL A 36 4.76 14.15 -3.98
N HIS A 37 5.19 15.31 -3.54
CA HIS A 37 4.48 16.10 -2.54
C HIS A 37 4.64 17.59 -2.78
N ALA A 38 3.61 18.36 -2.43
CA ALA A 38 3.63 19.81 -2.40
C ALA A 38 3.20 20.27 -1.00
N ASP A 39 4.04 21.03 -0.32
CA ASP A 39 3.73 21.57 0.99
C ASP A 39 2.62 22.65 0.92
N LYS A 40 2.20 23.17 2.07
CA LYS A 40 1.17 24.23 2.16
C LYS A 40 1.52 25.52 1.42
N ASN A 41 2.80 25.76 1.13
CA ASN A 41 3.29 26.91 0.40
C ASN A 41 3.41 26.64 -1.11
N GLY A 42 3.06 25.45 -1.57
CA GLY A 42 3.14 25.06 -2.98
C GLY A 42 4.53 24.60 -3.43
N LYS A 43 5.48 24.41 -2.52
CA LYS A 43 6.80 23.90 -2.85
C LYS A 43 6.73 22.40 -3.08
N TRP A 44 7.02 21.98 -4.32
CA TRP A 44 7.07 20.58 -4.70
C TRP A 44 8.39 19.93 -4.29
N SER A 45 8.29 18.68 -3.89
CA SER A 45 9.41 17.80 -3.57
C SER A 45 9.08 16.36 -3.98
N ALA A 46 10.09 15.51 -4.08
CA ALA A 46 9.95 14.09 -4.36
C ALA A 46 10.79 13.28 -3.38
N SER A 47 10.43 12.03 -3.17
CA SER A 47 11.17 11.12 -2.32
C SER A 47 10.98 9.67 -2.73
N LEU A 48 11.91 8.84 -2.31
CA LEU A 48 11.79 7.38 -2.33
C LEU A 48 11.97 6.86 -0.91
N GLN A 49 11.01 6.09 -0.39
CA GLN A 49 11.25 5.30 0.80
C GLN A 49 11.48 3.85 0.40
N VAL A 50 12.36 3.18 1.10
CA VAL A 50 12.68 1.77 0.93
C VAL A 50 12.56 1.09 2.28
N LEU A 51 11.78 -0.01 2.33
CA LEU A 51 11.72 -0.90 3.48
C LEU A 51 12.29 -2.24 3.06
N LEU A 52 13.18 -2.78 3.86
CA LEU A 52 13.73 -4.12 3.67
C LEU A 52 13.53 -4.93 4.95
N SER A 53 12.98 -6.11 4.82
CA SER A 53 12.97 -7.14 5.85
C SER A 53 13.40 -8.45 5.21
N ASP A 54 14.64 -8.83 5.47
CA ASP A 54 15.27 -10.05 4.96
C ASP A 54 15.89 -10.90 6.08
N GLY A 55 15.71 -10.44 7.33
CA GLY A 55 16.23 -11.06 8.54
C GLY A 55 17.73 -10.80 8.76
N LYS A 56 18.38 -10.02 7.92
CA LYS A 56 19.81 -9.73 7.99
C LYS A 56 20.11 -8.22 7.86
N ASN A 57 19.51 -7.56 6.88
CA ASN A 57 19.74 -6.15 6.58
C ASN A 57 18.46 -5.33 6.78
N ASP A 58 17.67 -5.69 7.78
CA ASP A 58 16.39 -5.08 8.06
C ASP A 58 16.51 -3.56 8.27
N GLY A 59 15.66 -2.79 7.61
CA GLY A 59 15.70 -1.33 7.74
C GLY A 59 14.68 -0.58 6.90
N ALA A 60 14.62 0.72 7.17
CA ALA A 60 13.84 1.67 6.40
C ALA A 60 14.66 2.93 6.12
N TRP A 61 14.65 3.37 4.87
CA TRP A 61 15.40 4.52 4.39
C TRP A 61 14.47 5.53 3.72
N TYR A 62 14.68 6.78 4.01
CA TYR A 62 14.02 7.90 3.35
C TYR A 62 15.06 8.65 2.50
N LEU A 63 14.87 8.69 1.20
CA LEU A 63 15.75 9.29 0.22
C LEU A 63 15.02 10.49 -0.40
N PRO A 64 15.35 11.74 -0.06
CA PRO A 64 14.84 12.91 -0.76
C PRO A 64 15.37 12.90 -2.19
N TRP A 65 14.52 13.32 -3.15
CA TRP A 65 14.86 13.32 -4.57
C TRP A 65 14.63 14.69 -5.20
N PRO A 66 15.52 15.15 -6.10
CA PRO A 66 15.32 16.40 -6.83
C PRO A 66 14.08 16.32 -7.73
N THR A 67 13.16 17.28 -7.63
CA THR A 67 11.92 17.28 -8.45
C THR A 67 12.20 17.34 -9.95
N LYS A 68 13.28 17.98 -10.39
CA LYS A 68 13.69 18.03 -11.80
C LYS A 68 14.00 16.66 -12.40
N GLU A 69 14.32 15.68 -11.55
CA GLU A 69 14.61 14.29 -11.93
C GLU A 69 13.41 13.38 -11.72
N CYS A 70 12.27 13.92 -11.26
CA CYS A 70 11.04 13.19 -11.06
C CYS A 70 10.10 13.35 -12.26
N LYS A 71 9.66 12.23 -12.83
CA LYS A 71 8.67 12.19 -13.91
C LYS A 71 7.57 11.21 -13.55
N VAL A 72 6.31 11.65 -13.62
CA VAL A 72 5.13 10.82 -13.37
C VAL A 72 4.22 10.87 -14.60
N GLU A 73 3.84 9.70 -15.12
CA GLU A 73 2.96 9.62 -16.28
C GLU A 73 1.48 9.54 -15.85
N ARG A 74 0.58 10.21 -16.58
CA ARG A 74 -0.84 10.31 -16.25
C ARG A 74 -1.65 9.07 -16.64
N ASN A 75 -1.38 8.54 -17.81
CA ASN A 75 -2.24 7.56 -18.48
C ASN A 75 -1.79 6.12 -18.31
N LYS A 76 -0.65 5.91 -17.69
CA LYS A 76 -0.11 4.61 -17.31
C LYS A 76 0.66 4.73 -16.01
N PHE A 77 0.71 3.65 -15.26
CA PHE A 77 1.52 3.60 -14.07
C PHE A 77 3.00 3.61 -14.48
N ARG A 78 3.62 4.77 -14.35
CA ARG A 78 5.05 4.95 -14.50
C ARG A 78 5.52 6.16 -13.70
N VAL A 79 6.38 5.90 -12.74
CA VAL A 79 7.09 6.89 -11.95
C VAL A 79 8.58 6.70 -12.19
N GLN A 80 9.30 7.78 -12.40
CA GLN A 80 10.74 7.79 -12.57
C GLN A 80 11.36 8.79 -11.61
N LEU A 81 12.37 8.36 -10.87
CA LEU A 81 13.20 9.17 -9.97
C LEU A 81 14.67 8.95 -10.36
N GLY A 82 15.23 9.89 -11.13
CA GLY A 82 16.54 9.69 -11.78
C GLY A 82 16.53 8.45 -12.67
N GLU A 83 17.43 7.51 -12.41
CA GLU A 83 17.53 6.23 -13.12
C GLU A 83 16.53 5.18 -12.58
N ASN A 84 15.88 5.45 -11.46
CA ASN A 84 14.93 4.52 -10.86
C ASN A 84 13.57 4.59 -11.55
N ILE A 85 13.08 3.46 -12.03
CA ILE A 85 11.82 3.33 -12.77
C ILE A 85 10.89 2.37 -12.04
N PHE A 86 9.65 2.81 -11.83
CA PHE A 86 8.54 2.03 -11.25
C PHE A 86 7.39 2.03 -12.26
N SER A 87 6.95 0.86 -12.70
CA SER A 87 5.95 0.76 -13.75
C SER A 87 5.12 -0.52 -13.70
N GLU A 88 4.07 -0.61 -14.53
CA GLU A 88 3.32 -1.87 -14.72
C GLU A 88 4.17 -3.00 -15.28
N LYS A 89 5.31 -2.72 -15.92
CA LYS A 89 6.21 -3.75 -16.47
C LYS A 89 7.21 -4.27 -15.43
N GLY A 90 7.36 -3.56 -14.31
CA GLY A 90 8.35 -3.87 -13.29
C GLY A 90 9.09 -2.65 -12.80
N ILE A 91 10.15 -2.90 -12.06
CA ILE A 91 11.07 -1.90 -11.54
C ILE A 91 12.46 -2.07 -12.15
N SER A 92 13.14 -0.94 -12.31
CA SER A 92 14.59 -0.86 -12.54
C SER A 92 15.14 0.08 -11.48
N ILE A 93 16.04 -0.41 -10.64
CA ILE A 93 16.55 0.31 -9.47
C ILE A 93 18.04 0.49 -9.61
N ASP A 94 18.48 1.70 -9.33
CA ASP A 94 19.91 2.09 -9.28
C ASP A 94 20.07 3.13 -8.16
N ILE A 95 20.28 2.63 -6.94
CA ILE A 95 20.47 3.41 -5.73
C ILE A 95 21.84 3.11 -5.17
N GLU A 96 22.64 4.14 -4.97
CA GLU A 96 23.94 4.04 -4.31
C GLU A 96 24.14 5.21 -3.36
N ASN A 97 24.21 4.94 -2.06
CA ASN A 97 24.59 5.90 -1.04
C ASN A 97 25.23 5.18 0.16
N GLU A 98 25.73 5.95 1.12
CA GLU A 98 26.44 5.42 2.31
C GLU A 98 25.63 4.41 3.15
N LYS A 99 24.31 4.44 3.08
CA LYS A 99 23.40 3.64 3.94
C LYS A 99 22.67 2.55 3.21
N LEU A 100 22.55 2.63 1.88
CA LEU A 100 21.75 1.73 1.08
C LEU A 100 22.29 1.65 -0.36
N SER A 101 22.57 0.44 -0.79
CA SER A 101 22.92 0.12 -2.18
C SER A 101 21.88 -0.86 -2.72
N VAL A 102 21.15 -0.50 -3.79
CA VAL A 102 20.17 -1.38 -4.43
C VAL A 102 20.27 -1.26 -5.94
N HIS A 103 20.61 -2.36 -6.61
CA HIS A 103 20.74 -2.40 -8.07
C HIS A 103 20.02 -3.60 -8.67
N GLY A 104 19.36 -3.42 -9.79
CA GLY A 104 18.78 -4.52 -10.55
C GLY A 104 17.41 -4.24 -11.11
N LYS A 105 16.78 -5.33 -11.59
CA LYS A 105 15.46 -5.24 -12.25
C LYS A 105 14.58 -6.40 -11.81
N VAL A 106 13.29 -6.08 -11.61
CA VAL A 106 12.26 -7.09 -11.36
C VAL A 106 11.10 -6.81 -12.31
N ALA A 107 10.83 -7.75 -13.20
CA ALA A 107 9.69 -7.69 -14.13
C ALA A 107 8.42 -8.22 -13.48
N TYR A 108 7.26 -7.70 -13.88
CA TYR A 108 5.95 -8.06 -13.38
C TYR A 108 5.09 -8.73 -14.44
N SER A 109 4.25 -9.67 -14.01
CA SER A 109 3.26 -10.31 -14.87
C SER A 109 2.07 -10.83 -14.07
N GLY A 110 0.93 -11.07 -14.75
CA GLY A 110 -0.23 -11.70 -14.12
C GLY A 110 -0.93 -10.84 -13.07
N PHE A 111 -1.13 -9.55 -13.34
CA PHE A 111 -1.79 -8.61 -12.43
C PHE A 111 -3.20 -9.06 -12.05
N GLN A 112 -3.47 -9.15 -10.78
CA GLN A 112 -4.81 -9.29 -10.22
C GLN A 112 -5.37 -7.92 -9.89
N LYS A 113 -6.12 -7.35 -10.82
CA LYS A 113 -6.82 -6.07 -10.63
C LYS A 113 -8.13 -6.30 -9.89
N ILE A 114 -8.56 -5.33 -9.09
CA ILE A 114 -9.90 -5.29 -8.50
C ILE A 114 -10.92 -4.80 -9.53
N ARG A 115 -12.18 -5.18 -9.36
CA ARG A 115 -13.29 -4.67 -10.19
C ARG A 115 -13.67 -3.26 -9.76
N GLY A 116 -13.44 -2.29 -10.65
CA GLY A 116 -13.76 -0.89 -10.37
C GLY A 116 -12.83 -0.25 -9.32
N ASP A 117 -13.27 0.86 -8.76
CA ASP A 117 -12.54 1.65 -7.80
C ASP A 117 -12.72 1.11 -6.38
N ILE A 118 -11.63 1.01 -5.60
CA ILE A 118 -11.71 0.53 -4.22
C ILE A 118 -12.43 1.52 -3.31
N MET A 119 -12.33 2.82 -3.60
CA MET A 119 -13.02 3.87 -2.86
C MET A 119 -14.54 3.88 -3.11
N GLY A 120 -15.02 3.23 -4.18
CA GLY A 120 -16.44 3.19 -4.52
C GLY A 120 -17.04 4.60 -4.61
N PHE A 121 -18.11 4.84 -3.84
CA PHE A 121 -18.76 6.14 -3.78
C PHE A 121 -17.90 7.22 -3.11
N PHE A 122 -16.99 6.86 -2.21
CA PHE A 122 -16.12 7.81 -1.51
C PHE A 122 -15.23 8.65 -2.45
N ARG A 123 -14.92 8.13 -3.64
CA ARG A 123 -14.16 8.90 -4.65
C ARG A 123 -14.83 10.20 -5.09
N PHE A 124 -16.13 10.33 -4.89
CA PHE A 124 -16.92 11.52 -5.25
C PHE A 124 -17.08 12.51 -4.09
N LEU A 125 -16.69 12.12 -2.87
CA LEU A 125 -16.79 13.01 -1.72
C LEU A 125 -15.76 14.14 -1.86
N PRO A 126 -16.21 15.41 -1.83
CA PRO A 126 -15.28 16.52 -1.75
C PRO A 126 -14.55 16.49 -0.41
N LEU A 127 -13.34 17.02 -0.38
CA LEU A 127 -12.55 17.17 0.83
C LEU A 127 -12.04 15.87 1.46
N MET A 128 -12.03 14.75 0.72
CA MET A 128 -11.33 13.55 1.17
C MET A 128 -9.85 13.90 1.46
N GLN A 129 -9.45 13.63 2.69
CA GLN A 129 -8.09 13.92 3.15
C GLN A 129 -7.05 13.03 2.46
N CYS A 130 -7.41 11.76 2.27
CA CYS A 130 -6.64 10.73 1.59
C CYS A 130 -7.57 9.88 0.73
N SER A 131 -7.16 9.58 -0.48
CA SER A 131 -7.79 8.62 -1.38
C SER A 131 -6.84 7.45 -1.58
N HIS A 132 -7.40 6.25 -1.77
CA HIS A 132 -6.67 5.01 -1.92
C HIS A 132 -6.99 4.33 -3.25
N GLY A 133 -6.00 3.76 -3.90
CA GLY A 133 -6.17 3.01 -5.13
C GLY A 133 -5.33 1.73 -5.14
N VAL A 134 -5.91 0.62 -5.59
CA VAL A 134 -5.20 -0.65 -5.74
C VAL A 134 -4.92 -0.91 -7.21
N ILE A 135 -3.64 -0.91 -7.59
CA ILE A 135 -3.19 -1.18 -8.96
C ILE A 135 -3.10 -2.68 -9.19
N SER A 136 -2.60 -3.42 -8.20
CA SER A 136 -2.50 -4.88 -8.25
C SER A 136 -2.60 -5.51 -6.87
N MET A 137 -3.59 -6.37 -6.66
CA MET A 137 -3.73 -7.16 -5.43
C MET A 137 -2.67 -8.25 -5.31
N CYS A 138 -2.18 -8.75 -6.44
CA CYS A 138 -1.12 -9.74 -6.53
C CYS A 138 -0.60 -9.78 -7.98
N HIS A 139 0.70 -9.98 -8.15
CA HIS A 139 1.32 -10.26 -9.45
C HIS A 139 2.60 -11.08 -9.26
N SER A 140 3.02 -11.75 -10.31
CA SER A 140 4.24 -12.57 -10.31
C SER A 140 5.47 -11.71 -10.56
N LEU A 141 6.57 -12.04 -9.89
CA LEU A 141 7.86 -11.38 -9.98
C LEU A 141 8.86 -12.26 -10.75
N LYS A 142 9.71 -11.62 -11.58
CA LYS A 142 10.84 -12.26 -12.27
C LYS A 142 12.02 -11.32 -12.33
N GLY A 143 13.14 -11.72 -11.75
CA GLY A 143 14.38 -10.93 -11.74
C GLY A 143 15.06 -10.99 -10.39
N ASN A 144 15.99 -10.09 -10.19
CA ASN A 144 16.74 -9.99 -8.94
C ASN A 144 17.13 -8.54 -8.64
N LEU A 145 17.42 -8.30 -7.37
CA LEU A 145 18.04 -7.07 -6.88
C LEU A 145 19.30 -7.45 -6.09
N LYS A 146 20.37 -6.71 -6.30
CA LYS A 146 21.55 -6.72 -5.43
C LYS A 146 21.33 -5.64 -4.37
N ILE A 147 21.24 -6.03 -3.11
CA ILE A 147 20.92 -5.15 -1.98
C ILE A 147 22.06 -5.24 -0.98
N ASN A 148 22.77 -4.14 -0.73
CA ASN A 148 23.92 -4.08 0.17
C ASN A 148 24.94 -5.21 -0.09
N GLY A 149 25.19 -5.50 -1.38
CA GLY A 149 26.11 -6.55 -1.81
C GLY A 149 25.49 -7.94 -1.98
N GLU A 150 24.30 -8.22 -1.42
CA GLU A 150 23.63 -9.52 -1.53
C GLU A 150 22.60 -9.57 -2.65
N ILE A 151 22.52 -10.70 -3.34
CA ILE A 151 21.55 -10.89 -4.42
C ILE A 151 20.31 -11.60 -3.88
N ILE A 152 19.17 -10.93 -3.96
CA ILE A 152 17.86 -11.51 -3.70
C ILE A 152 17.19 -11.81 -5.05
N LYS A 153 16.88 -13.10 -5.29
CA LYS A 153 16.18 -13.55 -6.49
C LYS A 153 14.69 -13.53 -6.23
N PHE A 154 13.93 -12.65 -6.90
CA PHE A 154 12.47 -12.53 -6.77
C PHE A 154 11.69 -13.43 -7.74
N THR A 155 12.36 -14.20 -8.60
CA THR A 155 11.68 -15.10 -9.54
C THR A 155 10.87 -16.16 -8.78
N GLY A 156 9.54 -16.20 -9.04
CA GLY A 156 8.58 -17.02 -8.30
C GLY A 156 7.92 -16.31 -7.13
N GLY A 157 8.42 -15.15 -6.74
CA GLY A 157 7.82 -14.30 -5.72
C GLY A 157 6.54 -13.60 -6.17
N LYS A 158 5.94 -12.87 -5.25
CA LYS A 158 4.69 -12.12 -5.43
C LYS A 158 4.91 -10.64 -5.13
N GLY A 159 4.17 -9.79 -5.85
CA GLY A 159 4.15 -8.35 -5.64
C GLY A 159 2.74 -7.82 -5.40
N TYR A 160 2.68 -6.64 -4.80
CA TYR A 160 1.48 -5.84 -4.55
C TYR A 160 1.76 -4.39 -4.90
N ILE A 161 0.77 -3.69 -5.47
CA ILE A 161 0.91 -2.26 -5.77
C ILE A 161 -0.38 -1.53 -5.41
N GLU A 162 -0.23 -0.48 -4.63
CA GLU A 162 -1.30 0.49 -4.34
C GLU A 162 -0.78 1.92 -4.49
N THR A 163 -1.68 2.87 -4.44
CA THR A 163 -1.38 4.30 -4.47
C THR A 163 -2.29 5.05 -3.54
N ASP A 164 -1.72 6.02 -2.84
CA ASP A 164 -2.44 6.97 -2.00
C ASP A 164 -2.18 8.39 -2.46
N TRP A 165 -3.24 9.21 -2.49
CA TRP A 165 -3.14 10.61 -2.86
C TRP A 165 -4.12 11.48 -2.08
N GLY A 166 -3.75 12.73 -1.87
CA GLY A 166 -4.57 13.68 -1.14
C GLY A 166 -3.78 14.81 -0.50
N ARG A 167 -4.17 15.20 0.70
CA ARG A 167 -3.55 16.29 1.46
C ARG A 167 -2.73 15.79 2.64
N SER A 168 -3.17 14.72 3.29
CA SER A 168 -2.54 14.10 4.46
C SER A 168 -3.04 12.68 4.63
N PHE A 169 -2.25 11.83 5.27
CA PHE A 169 -2.77 10.58 5.81
C PHE A 169 -3.79 10.85 6.93
N PRO A 170 -4.80 9.99 7.11
CA PRO A 170 -5.72 10.05 8.22
C PRO A 170 -4.98 10.06 9.57
N ARG A 171 -5.59 10.67 10.59
CA ARG A 171 -4.98 10.71 11.93
C ARG A 171 -4.94 9.34 12.58
N ASP A 172 -6.01 8.59 12.41
CA ASP A 172 -6.23 7.25 12.92
C ASP A 172 -6.62 6.35 11.74
N TYR A 173 -5.86 5.28 11.53
CA TYR A 173 -6.15 4.30 10.49
C TYR A 173 -5.47 2.96 10.77
N LEU A 174 -5.98 1.95 10.08
CA LEU A 174 -5.42 0.61 10.03
C LEU A 174 -5.40 0.17 8.57
N TRP A 175 -4.27 -0.36 8.13
CA TRP A 175 -4.12 -1.00 6.85
C TRP A 175 -3.44 -2.36 7.00
N THR A 176 -3.86 -3.33 6.18
CA THR A 176 -3.21 -4.63 6.09
C THR A 176 -3.41 -5.25 4.72
N GLN A 177 -2.40 -5.94 4.25
CA GLN A 177 -2.40 -6.65 2.97
C GLN A 177 -1.70 -8.01 3.12
N CYS A 178 -2.27 -9.01 2.45
CA CYS A 178 -1.69 -10.35 2.40
C CYS A 178 -2.10 -11.05 1.11
N TRP A 179 -1.24 -11.91 0.60
CA TRP A 179 -1.65 -12.97 -0.34
C TRP A 179 -1.43 -14.34 0.30
N PHE A 180 -2.17 -15.35 -0.18
CA PHE A 180 -2.09 -16.72 0.32
C PHE A 180 -2.52 -17.71 -0.76
N GLY A 181 -1.94 -18.92 -0.71
CA GLY A 181 -2.10 -19.87 -1.79
C GLY A 181 -1.62 -19.30 -3.13
N ASP A 182 -2.20 -19.77 -4.24
CA ASP A 182 -1.71 -19.40 -5.56
C ASP A 182 -2.18 -17.99 -6.00
N LYS A 183 -3.47 -17.70 -5.85
CA LYS A 183 -4.09 -16.47 -6.37
C LYS A 183 -5.09 -15.83 -5.42
N ASN A 184 -4.93 -16.04 -4.12
CA ASN A 184 -5.80 -15.43 -3.13
C ASN A 184 -5.10 -14.25 -2.49
N SER A 185 -5.85 -13.21 -2.18
CA SER A 185 -5.30 -11.99 -1.56
C SER A 185 -6.36 -11.24 -0.78
N ILE A 186 -5.94 -10.52 0.23
CA ILE A 186 -6.78 -9.66 1.06
C ILE A 186 -6.09 -8.30 1.19
N MET A 187 -6.87 -7.24 1.05
CA MET A 187 -6.49 -5.89 1.47
C MET A 187 -7.63 -5.31 2.28
N VAL A 188 -7.30 -4.70 3.41
CA VAL A 188 -8.23 -4.01 4.31
C VAL A 188 -7.63 -2.66 4.67
N SER A 189 -8.42 -1.61 4.54
CA SER A 189 -8.10 -0.32 5.14
C SER A 189 -9.32 0.24 5.85
N ALA A 190 -9.10 0.78 7.04
CA ALA A 190 -10.10 1.51 7.79
C ALA A 190 -9.46 2.77 8.35
N ALA A 191 -10.16 3.90 8.25
CA ALA A 191 -9.62 5.19 8.65
C ALA A 191 -10.72 6.13 9.14
N ASP A 192 -10.33 7.10 9.96
CA ASP A 192 -11.18 8.23 10.29
C ASP A 192 -11.30 9.15 9.08
N VAL A 193 -12.54 9.32 8.61
CA VAL A 193 -12.91 10.18 7.48
C VAL A 193 -13.57 11.43 8.04
N PRO A 194 -12.94 12.61 7.95
CA PRO A 194 -13.55 13.86 8.39
C PRO A 194 -14.67 14.27 7.42
N ILE A 195 -15.84 14.58 7.99
CA ILE A 195 -16.96 15.21 7.27
C ILE A 195 -17.40 16.44 8.06
N MET A 196 -17.13 17.63 7.50
CA MET A 196 -17.41 18.92 8.13
C MET A 196 -16.82 18.98 9.56
N ARG A 197 -17.67 19.01 10.60
CA ARG A 197 -17.28 19.09 12.02
C ARG A 197 -17.25 17.74 12.73
N LYS A 198 -17.53 16.64 12.04
CA LYS A 198 -17.57 15.28 12.59
C LYS A 198 -16.60 14.38 11.81
N SER A 199 -16.28 13.25 12.36
CA SER A 199 -15.63 12.16 11.63
C SER A 199 -16.43 10.88 11.78
N PHE A 200 -16.28 9.99 10.82
CA PHE A 200 -16.75 8.62 10.95
C PHE A 200 -15.64 7.67 10.54
N ARG A 201 -15.64 6.47 11.08
CA ARG A 201 -14.68 5.44 10.67
C ARG A 201 -15.20 4.74 9.44
N GLY A 202 -14.54 4.99 8.31
CA GLY A 202 -14.80 4.33 7.04
C GLY A 202 -13.91 3.11 6.86
N CYS A 203 -14.37 2.14 6.05
CA CYS A 203 -13.54 1.01 5.63
C CYS A 203 -13.71 0.69 4.16
N ILE A 204 -12.65 0.14 3.59
CA ILE A 204 -12.58 -0.46 2.26
C ILE A 204 -11.86 -1.81 2.38
N CYS A 205 -12.33 -2.80 1.65
CA CYS A 205 -11.74 -4.13 1.66
C CYS A 205 -11.99 -4.83 0.34
N ALA A 206 -10.97 -5.51 -0.17
CA ALA A 206 -11.04 -6.40 -1.30
C ALA A 206 -10.43 -7.75 -0.93
N ILE A 207 -11.14 -8.83 -1.26
CA ILE A 207 -10.70 -10.20 -1.03
C ILE A 207 -10.83 -10.95 -2.34
N HIS A 208 -9.72 -11.47 -2.86
CA HIS A 208 -9.72 -12.45 -3.92
C HIS A 208 -9.60 -13.85 -3.29
N TYR A 209 -10.59 -14.70 -3.52
CA TYR A 209 -10.61 -16.06 -3.01
C TYR A 209 -11.29 -17.00 -4.00
N ASN A 210 -10.60 -18.06 -4.40
CA ASN A 210 -11.08 -19.05 -5.37
C ASN A 210 -11.67 -18.42 -6.64
N ARG A 211 -10.92 -17.48 -7.26
CA ARG A 211 -11.28 -16.74 -8.47
C ARG A 211 -12.51 -15.83 -8.33
N LYS A 212 -12.98 -15.61 -7.10
CA LYS A 212 -14.07 -14.67 -6.79
C LYS A 212 -13.52 -13.46 -6.07
N GLU A 213 -14.08 -12.31 -6.37
CA GLU A 213 -13.83 -11.08 -5.64
C GLU A 213 -14.97 -10.83 -4.67
N TYR A 214 -14.62 -10.59 -3.41
CA TYR A 214 -15.53 -10.11 -2.37
C TYR A 214 -15.09 -8.70 -1.97
N ARG A 215 -16.09 -7.85 -1.81
CA ARG A 215 -15.88 -6.47 -1.36
C ARG A 215 -16.64 -6.25 -0.08
N LEU A 216 -16.02 -5.52 0.84
CA LEU A 216 -16.69 -4.93 2.00
C LEU A 216 -16.29 -3.45 2.04
N GLY A 217 -17.24 -2.59 2.33
CA GLY A 217 -16.97 -1.16 2.40
C GLY A 217 -18.10 -0.42 3.06
N THR A 218 -17.80 0.66 3.75
CA THR A 218 -18.82 1.49 4.41
C THR A 218 -19.86 1.99 3.39
N TYR A 219 -19.45 2.23 2.15
CA TYR A 219 -20.36 2.61 1.06
C TYR A 219 -21.27 1.46 0.57
N TYR A 220 -21.05 0.22 1.00
CA TYR A 220 -21.97 -0.91 0.86
C TYR A 220 -22.70 -1.25 2.16
N GLY A 221 -22.59 -0.40 3.20
CA GLY A 221 -23.20 -0.61 4.51
C GLY A 221 -22.37 -1.49 5.46
N ALA A 222 -21.07 -1.67 5.18
CA ALA A 222 -20.19 -2.35 6.12
C ALA A 222 -20.07 -1.55 7.43
N ARG A 223 -20.10 -2.27 8.56
CA ARG A 223 -19.85 -1.76 9.91
C ARG A 223 -18.53 -2.34 10.43
N ILE A 224 -17.91 -1.64 11.37
CA ILE A 224 -16.64 -2.01 12.00
C ILE A 224 -16.90 -2.30 13.49
N PRO A 225 -17.38 -3.53 13.86
CA PRO A 225 -17.69 -3.86 15.25
C PRO A 225 -16.47 -3.98 16.18
N VAL A 226 -15.26 -4.19 15.61
CA VAL A 226 -14.00 -4.25 16.37
C VAL A 226 -12.97 -3.41 15.64
N TYR A 227 -12.24 -2.58 16.39
CA TYR A 227 -11.14 -1.77 15.87
C TYR A 227 -10.18 -1.39 17.01
N GLY A 228 -8.90 -1.64 16.82
CA GLY A 228 -7.83 -1.32 17.77
C GLY A 228 -7.08 -2.55 18.27
N ASP A 229 -5.96 -2.34 18.94
CA ASP A 229 -5.11 -3.37 19.54
C ASP A 229 -4.72 -4.48 18.56
N GLY A 230 -4.34 -4.10 17.33
CA GLY A 230 -3.99 -5.07 16.30
C GLY A 230 -5.16 -5.85 15.72
N ARG A 231 -6.43 -5.44 15.98
CA ARG A 231 -7.64 -6.17 15.56
C ARG A 231 -8.58 -5.28 14.80
N ILE A 232 -9.20 -5.85 13.77
CA ILE A 232 -10.33 -5.26 13.08
C ILE A 232 -11.35 -6.33 12.68
N ALA A 233 -12.64 -6.02 12.80
CA ALA A 233 -13.69 -6.82 12.19
C ALA A 233 -14.57 -5.95 11.29
N LEU A 234 -14.91 -6.47 10.11
CA LEU A 234 -15.82 -5.85 9.16
C LEU A 234 -17.05 -6.75 8.98
N LYS A 235 -18.25 -6.19 9.10
CA LYS A 235 -19.52 -6.91 8.89
C LYS A 235 -20.39 -6.17 7.88
N GLU A 236 -20.80 -6.87 6.83
CA GLU A 236 -21.68 -6.35 5.78
C GLU A 236 -22.66 -7.44 5.35
N GLY A 237 -23.94 -7.27 5.70
CA GLY A 237 -24.96 -8.29 5.45
C GLY A 237 -24.55 -9.66 6.01
N ARG A 238 -24.38 -10.65 5.11
CA ARG A 238 -23.95 -12.01 5.46
C ARG A 238 -22.43 -12.20 5.50
N LYS A 239 -21.62 -11.18 5.16
CA LYS A 239 -20.16 -11.23 5.16
C LYS A 239 -19.62 -10.78 6.52
N LEU A 240 -18.64 -11.50 7.04
CA LEU A 240 -17.90 -11.14 8.25
C LEU A 240 -16.42 -11.42 7.99
N LEU A 241 -15.58 -10.41 8.11
CA LEU A 241 -14.12 -10.54 8.11
C LEU A 241 -13.61 -10.19 9.49
N LYS A 242 -12.70 -11.02 10.03
CA LYS A 242 -11.91 -10.71 11.23
C LYS A 242 -10.43 -10.76 10.86
N VAL A 243 -9.68 -9.79 11.33
CA VAL A 243 -8.23 -9.71 11.18
C VAL A 243 -7.63 -9.50 12.56
N THR A 244 -6.61 -10.28 12.88
CA THR A 244 -5.88 -10.19 14.15
C THR A 244 -4.38 -10.25 13.86
N ARG A 245 -3.66 -9.18 14.18
CA ARG A 245 -2.19 -9.15 14.18
C ARG A 245 -1.70 -9.98 15.37
N LEU A 246 -0.77 -10.90 15.13
CA LEU A 246 -0.24 -11.81 16.13
C LEU A 246 1.14 -11.40 16.63
N ASP A 247 1.91 -10.70 15.80
CA ASP A 247 3.19 -10.08 16.15
C ASP A 247 3.40 -8.80 15.33
N GLU A 248 4.48 -8.10 15.57
CA GLU A 248 4.86 -6.91 14.83
C GLU A 248 6.38 -6.74 14.76
N HIS A 249 6.86 -6.30 13.59
CA HIS A 249 8.26 -5.93 13.35
C HIS A 249 8.27 -4.56 12.65
N PRO A 250 7.98 -3.47 13.39
CA PRO A 250 7.69 -2.20 12.77
C PRO A 250 8.96 -1.44 12.37
N PHE A 251 8.94 -0.88 11.17
CA PHE A 251 9.87 0.14 10.72
C PHE A 251 9.25 1.53 10.80
N LYS A 252 10.08 2.54 11.02
CA LYS A 252 9.65 3.94 11.00
C LYS A 252 9.64 4.46 9.57
N LEU A 253 8.50 5.00 9.15
CA LEU A 253 8.30 5.65 7.85
C LEU A 253 7.89 7.10 8.03
N ARG A 254 8.14 7.88 6.99
CA ARG A 254 7.57 9.23 6.87
C ARG A 254 6.26 9.18 6.12
N ALA A 255 5.24 9.81 6.68
CA ALA A 255 3.92 9.94 6.10
C ALA A 255 3.57 11.42 5.84
N PRO A 256 2.70 11.71 4.87
CA PRO A 256 2.32 13.07 4.54
C PRO A 256 1.42 13.69 5.62
N ALA A 257 1.79 14.90 6.03
CA ALA A 257 0.99 15.80 6.84
C ALA A 257 0.94 17.16 6.12
N LEU A 258 -0.23 17.54 5.61
CA LEU A 258 -0.42 18.73 4.77
C LEU A 258 0.62 18.83 3.64
N GLY A 259 0.82 17.72 2.92
CA GLY A 259 1.76 17.64 1.82
C GLY A 259 3.25 17.51 2.20
N SER A 260 3.62 17.69 3.46
CA SER A 260 5.00 17.53 3.92
C SER A 260 5.21 16.12 4.49
N MET A 261 6.36 15.49 4.21
CA MET A 261 6.72 14.15 4.71
C MET A 261 7.32 14.22 6.13
N GLU A 262 6.52 14.70 7.08
CA GLU A 262 7.00 15.03 8.45
C GLU A 262 6.45 14.10 9.53
N ARG A 263 5.30 13.45 9.29
CA ARG A 263 4.70 12.55 10.27
C ARG A 263 5.44 11.23 10.29
N MET A 264 5.84 10.78 11.47
CA MET A 264 6.42 9.44 11.65
C MET A 264 5.32 8.43 11.95
N ILE A 265 5.30 7.35 11.18
CA ILE A 265 4.41 6.21 11.35
C ILE A 265 5.23 4.92 11.50
N LYS A 266 4.55 3.82 11.83
CA LYS A 266 5.18 2.51 11.97
C LYS A 266 4.45 1.49 11.11
N GLU A 267 5.16 0.86 10.20
CA GLU A 267 4.66 -0.23 9.37
C GLU A 267 5.49 -1.50 9.60
N SER A 268 4.81 -2.63 9.70
CA SER A 268 5.43 -3.96 9.62
C SER A 268 5.25 -4.48 8.19
N PRO A 269 6.28 -4.43 7.32
CA PRO A 269 6.17 -4.90 5.93
C PRO A 269 6.02 -6.42 5.86
N ILE A 270 6.36 -7.11 6.94
CA ILE A 270 6.17 -8.54 7.17
C ILE A 270 5.84 -8.79 8.64
N CYS A 271 4.72 -9.48 8.90
CA CYS A 271 4.31 -9.89 10.24
C CYS A 271 3.29 -11.03 10.17
N ARG A 272 3.03 -11.65 11.32
CA ARG A 272 2.02 -12.71 11.42
C ARG A 272 0.65 -12.10 11.66
N VAL A 273 -0.29 -12.41 10.77
CA VAL A 273 -1.68 -11.95 10.85
C VAL A 273 -2.62 -13.10 10.59
N ARG A 274 -3.66 -13.26 11.43
CA ARG A 274 -4.77 -14.17 11.19
C ARG A 274 -5.87 -13.47 10.45
N TYR A 275 -6.34 -14.08 9.36
CA TYR A 275 -7.50 -13.64 8.58
C TYR A 275 -8.57 -14.72 8.60
N GLU A 276 -9.76 -14.35 9.00
CA GLU A 276 -10.93 -15.22 9.04
C GLU A 276 -12.07 -14.56 8.28
N PHE A 277 -12.65 -15.25 7.27
CA PHE A 277 -13.72 -14.68 6.46
C PHE A 277 -14.88 -15.65 6.30
N TRP A 278 -16.10 -15.15 6.54
CA TRP A 278 -17.35 -15.89 6.42
C TRP A 278 -18.29 -15.25 5.41
N VAL A 279 -19.09 -16.10 4.76
CA VAL A 279 -20.27 -15.71 4.00
C VAL A 279 -21.45 -16.54 4.51
N GLY A 280 -22.38 -15.93 5.22
CA GLY A 280 -23.40 -16.61 5.99
C GLY A 280 -22.81 -17.46 7.11
N LYS A 281 -23.19 -18.75 7.15
CA LYS A 281 -22.64 -19.69 8.13
C LYS A 281 -21.32 -20.38 7.67
N LYS A 282 -20.93 -20.18 6.42
CA LYS A 282 -19.74 -20.84 5.85
C LYS A 282 -18.50 -19.99 6.06
N LYS A 283 -17.51 -20.50 6.79
CA LYS A 283 -16.16 -19.94 6.87
C LYS A 283 -15.42 -20.30 5.58
N LEU A 284 -15.03 -19.28 4.81
CA LEU A 284 -14.31 -19.44 3.53
C LEU A 284 -12.80 -19.37 3.72
N ILE A 285 -12.32 -18.53 4.64
CA ILE A 285 -10.91 -18.30 4.92
C ILE A 285 -10.69 -18.44 6.41
N ASP A 286 -9.67 -19.19 6.81
CA ASP A 286 -9.09 -19.21 8.15
C ASP A 286 -7.60 -19.50 7.99
N ILE A 287 -6.79 -18.46 7.98
CA ILE A 287 -5.35 -18.57 7.74
C ILE A 287 -4.57 -17.72 8.74
N ILE A 288 -3.39 -18.17 9.07
CA ILE A 288 -2.33 -17.35 9.68
C ILE A 288 -1.26 -17.21 8.61
N SER A 289 -1.01 -15.98 8.17
CA SER A 289 0.07 -15.68 7.24
C SER A 289 1.21 -15.01 7.99
N GLY A 290 2.44 -15.49 7.79
CA GLY A 290 3.66 -14.81 8.22
C GLY A 290 4.17 -13.80 7.20
N GLN A 291 3.42 -13.54 6.13
CA GLN A 291 3.82 -12.70 5.01
C GLN A 291 2.90 -11.46 4.83
N ALA A 292 2.12 -11.15 5.84
CA ALA A 292 1.24 -9.98 5.82
C ALA A 292 2.02 -8.68 6.06
N SER A 293 1.55 -7.59 5.45
CA SER A 293 1.91 -6.24 5.88
C SER A 293 0.82 -5.71 6.80
N TYR A 294 1.20 -4.93 7.78
CA TYR A 294 0.28 -4.33 8.73
C TYR A 294 0.77 -2.97 9.20
N GLU A 295 -0.11 -2.01 9.12
CA GLU A 295 0.11 -0.67 9.62
C GLU A 295 -1.08 -0.23 10.46
N GLN A 296 -0.83 0.35 11.63
CA GLN A 296 -1.85 0.92 12.49
C GLN A 296 -1.33 2.16 13.18
N VAL A 297 -2.10 3.23 13.06
CA VAL A 297 -1.89 4.51 13.75
C VAL A 297 -3.16 4.82 14.54
N LEU A 298 -3.02 5.01 15.84
CA LEU A 298 -4.10 5.35 16.78
C LEU A 298 -3.87 6.75 17.37
#